data_7bbeeba5a14324ba8666aeedb1a0e250
#
_entry.id   7bbeeba5a14324ba8666aeedb1a0e250
#
_cell.length_a   1.000
_cell.length_b   1.000
_cell.length_c   1.000
_cell.angle_alpha   90.00
_cell.angle_beta   90.00
_cell.angle_gamma   90.00
#
_symmetry.space_group_name_H-M   'P 1'
#
loop_
_entity.id
_entity.type
_entity.pdbx_description
1 polymer ?
#
loop_
_entity_poly.entity_id
_entity_poly.type
_entity_poly.pdbx_seq_one_letter_code
_entity_poly.pdbx_strand_id
1 'polypeptide(L)'
;DDIGYSRYFSLDAWFSKNIKLLPEPVQKTFPFMIVPKASKSEKNDGLDNFEEQFKAGADFRPNHKEKALKGEDGNPYGRWNKIKNIHPTVKPLTLMSYLVTLGSRKGDMVLDPFMGSGTTPLACVSLERKYIGIDNEQDYYEIAKARVDKLEAPIKAWKKFI
;
A
#
# COMPACT_ATOMS: atom_id res chain seq x y z
N ASP A 1 8.71 -32.65 -26.53
CA ASP A 1 8.85 -31.20 -26.80
C ASP A 1 7.99 -30.44 -25.81
N ASP A 2 8.51 -30.32 -24.59
CA ASP A 2 7.92 -29.44 -23.54
C ASP A 2 8.21 -27.98 -23.90
N ILE A 3 7.48 -27.46 -24.87
CA ILE A 3 7.44 -26.02 -25.12
C ILE A 3 6.40 -25.44 -24.20
N GLY A 4 6.74 -25.37 -22.91
CA GLY A 4 5.89 -24.70 -21.94
C GLY A 4 5.72 -23.22 -22.29
N TYR A 5 4.61 -22.64 -21.91
CA TYR A 5 4.27 -21.21 -22.03
C TYR A 5 5.39 -20.28 -21.56
N SER A 6 6.27 -20.74 -20.68
CA SER A 6 7.45 -20.03 -20.18
C SER A 6 8.46 -19.63 -21.28
N ARG A 7 8.49 -20.29 -22.43
CA ARG A 7 9.37 -19.92 -23.55
C ARG A 7 8.94 -18.62 -24.25
N TYR A 8 7.66 -18.33 -24.26
CA TYR A 8 7.12 -17.15 -24.94
C TYR A 8 7.03 -15.93 -24.02
N PHE A 9 7.00 -16.14 -22.73
CA PHE A 9 6.91 -15.06 -21.74
C PHE A 9 7.85 -15.32 -20.57
N SER A 10 9.15 -15.16 -20.80
CA SER A 10 10.10 -15.10 -19.70
C SER A 10 10.00 -13.73 -19.05
N LEU A 11 9.35 -13.69 -17.89
CA LEU A 11 9.25 -12.48 -17.06
C LEU A 11 10.65 -11.92 -16.76
N ASP A 12 11.61 -12.80 -16.52
CA ASP A 12 13.01 -12.44 -16.26
C ASP A 12 13.68 -11.77 -17.45
N ALA A 13 13.48 -12.31 -18.66
CA ALA A 13 14.05 -11.74 -19.88
C ALA A 13 13.40 -10.40 -20.22
N TRP A 14 12.09 -10.29 -20.09
CA TRP A 14 11.37 -9.05 -20.30
C TRP A 14 11.83 -7.96 -19.30
N PHE A 15 11.94 -8.33 -18.05
CA PHE A 15 12.35 -7.43 -16.99
C PHE A 15 13.79 -6.96 -17.15
N SER A 16 14.72 -7.88 -17.41
CA SER A 16 16.14 -7.53 -17.63
C SER A 16 16.30 -6.52 -18.76
N LYS A 17 15.45 -6.61 -19.79
CA LYS A 17 15.44 -5.68 -20.92
C LYS A 17 14.81 -4.33 -20.59
N ASN A 18 13.79 -4.32 -19.75
CA ASN A 18 12.96 -3.13 -19.53
C ASN A 18 13.11 -2.50 -18.15
N ILE A 19 13.88 -3.09 -17.23
CA ILE A 19 13.98 -2.66 -15.84
C ILE A 19 14.34 -1.18 -15.69
N LYS A 20 15.21 -0.66 -16.54
CA LYS A 20 15.64 0.75 -16.49
C LYS A 20 14.54 1.73 -16.94
N LEU A 21 13.52 1.25 -17.63
CA LEU A 21 12.37 2.04 -18.08
C LEU A 21 11.24 2.08 -17.05
N LEU A 22 11.36 1.27 -15.99
CA LEU A 22 10.33 1.15 -14.96
C LEU A 22 10.56 2.18 -13.84
N PRO A 23 9.50 2.58 -13.14
CA PRO A 23 9.62 3.41 -11.94
C PRO A 23 10.56 2.77 -10.91
N GLU A 24 11.31 3.60 -10.18
CA GLU A 24 12.30 3.15 -9.20
C GLU A 24 11.76 2.12 -8.18
N PRO A 25 10.51 2.26 -7.63
CA PRO A 25 9.95 1.26 -6.73
C PRO A 25 9.85 -0.12 -7.36
N VAL A 26 9.55 -0.17 -8.66
CA VAL A 26 9.41 -1.42 -9.42
C VAL A 26 10.77 -2.04 -9.69
N GLN A 27 11.76 -1.23 -10.04
CA GLN A 27 13.14 -1.70 -10.27
C GLN A 27 13.72 -2.39 -9.03
N LYS A 28 13.39 -1.90 -7.83
CA LYS A 28 13.87 -2.45 -6.55
C LYS A 28 13.20 -3.77 -6.16
N THR A 29 12.09 -4.14 -6.79
CA THR A 29 11.32 -5.34 -6.44
C THR A 29 11.74 -6.58 -7.20
N PHE A 30 12.33 -6.41 -8.36
CA PHE A 30 12.74 -7.53 -9.22
C PHE A 30 14.18 -7.99 -8.89
N PRO A 31 14.53 -9.27 -9.07
CA PRO A 31 13.75 -10.34 -9.72
C PRO A 31 12.89 -11.19 -8.80
N PHE A 32 13.01 -11.06 -7.50
CA PHE A 32 12.48 -12.06 -6.57
C PHE A 32 11.14 -11.69 -5.94
N MET A 33 10.61 -10.50 -6.22
CA MET A 33 9.38 -9.99 -5.63
C MET A 33 9.29 -10.17 -4.09
N ILE A 34 10.44 -10.17 -3.43
CA ILE A 34 10.49 -10.16 -1.97
C ILE A 34 10.24 -8.74 -1.53
N VAL A 35 8.96 -8.42 -1.35
CA VAL A 35 8.55 -7.12 -0.84
C VAL A 35 8.24 -7.26 0.63
N PRO A 36 8.92 -6.52 1.51
CA PRO A 36 8.59 -6.50 2.93
C PRO A 36 7.16 -5.98 3.14
N LYS A 37 6.55 -6.38 4.24
CA LYS A 37 5.24 -5.81 4.64
C LYS A 37 5.37 -4.29 4.78
N ALA A 38 4.31 -3.58 4.43
CA ALA A 38 4.24 -2.14 4.59
C ALA A 38 4.67 -1.71 6.01
N SER A 39 5.60 -0.78 6.10
CA SER A 39 6.12 -0.27 7.37
C SER A 39 5.03 0.52 8.12
N LYS A 40 5.25 0.78 9.43
CA LYS A 40 4.33 1.62 10.21
C LYS A 40 4.24 3.03 9.62
N SER A 41 5.35 3.58 9.17
CA SER A 41 5.40 4.90 8.53
C SER A 41 4.57 4.90 7.23
N GLU A 42 4.79 3.95 6.34
CA GLU A 42 4.05 3.82 5.10
C GLU A 42 2.54 3.65 5.31
N LYS A 43 2.15 2.86 6.32
CA LYS A 43 0.72 2.66 6.65
C LYS A 43 0.03 3.93 7.11
N ASN A 44 0.73 4.77 7.87
CA ASN A 44 0.19 5.98 8.49
C ASN A 44 0.45 7.24 7.65
N ASP A 45 1.13 7.12 6.54
CA ASP A 45 1.42 8.26 5.68
C ASP A 45 0.12 8.89 5.14
N GLY A 46 0.00 10.20 5.29
CA GLY A 46 -1.22 10.95 4.94
C GLY A 46 -2.30 10.99 6.02
N LEU A 47 -2.09 10.34 7.17
CA LEU A 47 -3.08 10.27 8.26
C LEU A 47 -2.72 11.16 9.45
N ASP A 48 -2.14 12.33 9.19
CA ASP A 48 -1.68 13.24 10.26
C ASP A 48 -2.83 13.70 11.16
N ASN A 49 -4.01 13.92 10.59
CA ASN A 49 -5.22 14.36 11.28
C ASN A 49 -6.09 13.23 11.87
N PHE A 50 -5.67 11.97 11.69
CA PHE A 50 -6.41 10.84 12.23
C PHE A 50 -5.98 10.52 13.65
N GLU A 51 -6.94 10.19 14.49
CA GLU A 51 -6.68 9.75 15.86
C GLU A 51 -5.94 8.40 15.89
N GLU A 52 -5.02 8.27 16.82
CA GLU A 52 -4.35 7.01 17.07
C GLU A 52 -5.27 6.05 17.82
N GLN A 53 -5.50 4.89 17.23
CA GLN A 53 -6.24 3.80 17.85
C GLN A 53 -5.29 2.68 18.28
N PHE A 54 -5.67 1.97 19.33
CA PHE A 54 -4.93 0.79 19.75
C PHE A 54 -5.36 -0.43 18.96
N LYS A 55 -4.43 -1.04 18.24
CA LYS A 55 -4.67 -2.34 17.62
C LYS A 55 -4.49 -3.41 18.67
N ALA A 56 -5.57 -4.13 19.00
CA ALA A 56 -5.47 -5.36 19.79
C ALA A 56 -4.59 -6.36 19.03
N GLY A 57 -3.52 -6.81 19.66
CA GLY A 57 -2.74 -7.93 19.15
C GLY A 57 -3.58 -9.21 19.10
N ALA A 58 -3.07 -10.26 18.48
CA ALA A 58 -3.77 -11.54 18.31
C ALA A 58 -4.17 -12.22 19.66
N ASP A 59 -3.71 -11.72 20.79
CA ASP A 59 -4.00 -12.23 22.13
C ASP A 59 -5.01 -11.29 22.83
N PHE A 60 -6.22 -11.25 22.29
CA PHE A 60 -7.31 -10.48 22.88
C PHE A 60 -7.89 -11.24 24.09
N ARG A 61 -7.27 -11.08 25.25
CA ARG A 61 -7.88 -11.42 26.55
C ARG A 61 -8.46 -10.14 27.15
N PRO A 62 -9.79 -10.09 27.40
CA PRO A 62 -10.46 -8.86 27.87
C PRO A 62 -9.81 -8.22 29.10
N ASN A 63 -9.24 -9.02 29.99
CA ASN A 63 -8.63 -8.57 31.24
C ASN A 63 -7.20 -8.03 31.08
N HIS A 64 -6.59 -8.12 29.89
CA HIS A 64 -5.23 -7.63 29.64
C HIS A 64 -5.20 -6.21 29.09
N LYS A 65 -6.33 -5.67 28.61
CA LYS A 65 -6.38 -4.36 27.97
C LYS A 65 -5.93 -3.24 28.93
N GLU A 66 -6.46 -3.23 30.14
CA GLU A 66 -6.13 -2.20 31.14
C GLU A 66 -4.69 -2.30 31.65
N LYS A 67 -4.19 -3.53 31.85
CA LYS A 67 -2.80 -3.76 32.29
C LYS A 67 -1.80 -3.41 31.19
N ALA A 68 -2.12 -3.72 29.93
CA ALA A 68 -1.30 -3.37 28.80
C ALA A 68 -1.23 -1.86 28.56
N LEU A 69 -2.33 -1.13 28.77
CA LEU A 69 -2.35 0.34 28.71
C LEU A 69 -1.46 0.99 29.77
N LYS A 70 -1.28 0.33 30.91
CA LYS A 70 -0.40 0.77 32.01
C LYS A 70 1.04 0.27 31.89
N GLY A 71 1.34 -0.57 30.89
CA GLY A 71 2.66 -1.23 30.75
C GLY A 71 2.93 -2.29 31.83
N GLU A 72 1.90 -2.74 32.54
CA GLU A 72 2.00 -3.65 33.69
C GLU A 72 1.77 -5.12 33.31
N ASP A 73 1.52 -5.41 32.02
CA ASP A 73 1.16 -6.77 31.59
C ASP A 73 2.33 -7.74 31.51
N GLY A 74 3.56 -7.27 31.66
CA GLY A 74 4.77 -8.08 31.66
C GLY A 74 4.97 -8.89 30.37
N ASN A 75 4.16 -8.69 29.36
CA ASN A 75 4.24 -9.40 28.10
C ASN A 75 5.21 -8.70 27.14
N PRO A 76 6.44 -9.23 26.93
CA PRO A 76 7.42 -8.62 26.04
C PRO A 76 6.96 -8.61 24.56
N TYR A 77 5.94 -9.40 24.23
CA TYR A 77 5.38 -9.50 22.89
C TYR A 77 4.05 -8.73 22.71
N GLY A 78 3.44 -8.29 23.82
CA GLY A 78 2.16 -7.59 23.88
C GLY A 78 2.27 -6.09 23.65
N ARG A 79 3.07 -5.64 22.68
CA ARG A 79 3.14 -4.22 22.34
C ARG A 79 1.83 -3.76 21.72
N TRP A 80 1.08 -3.00 22.46
CA TRP A 80 -0.06 -2.23 21.96
C TRP A 80 0.48 -1.16 21.02
N ASN A 81 0.42 -1.43 19.73
CA ASN A 81 0.87 -0.45 18.76
C ASN A 81 -0.26 0.55 18.50
N LYS A 82 0.00 1.79 18.79
CA LYS A 82 -0.84 2.89 18.31
C LYS A 82 -0.74 2.95 16.79
N ILE A 83 -1.88 2.90 16.13
CA ILE A 83 -2.01 2.96 14.68
C ILE A 83 -3.05 4.01 14.30
N LYS A 84 -2.83 4.68 13.19
CA LYS A 84 -3.82 5.57 12.55
C LYS A 84 -4.56 4.84 11.45
N ASN A 85 -3.86 4.01 10.71
CA ASN A 85 -4.47 3.19 9.68
C ASN A 85 -5.03 1.90 10.29
N ILE A 86 -6.33 1.87 10.49
CA ILE A 86 -7.04 0.74 11.11
C ILE A 86 -7.26 -0.45 10.15
N HIS A 87 -6.99 -0.27 8.86
CA HIS A 87 -7.17 -1.34 7.88
C HIS A 87 -6.26 -2.54 8.19
N PRO A 88 -6.79 -3.76 8.28
CA PRO A 88 -6.04 -4.92 8.77
C PRO A 88 -4.91 -5.36 7.84
N THR A 89 -5.05 -5.16 6.54
CA THR A 89 -4.17 -5.72 5.52
C THR A 89 -3.66 -4.68 4.53
N VAL A 90 -2.97 -3.65 5.02
CA VAL A 90 -2.35 -2.64 4.14
C VAL A 90 -1.27 -3.28 3.28
N LYS A 91 -1.42 -3.21 1.96
CA LYS A 91 -0.45 -3.75 1.01
C LYS A 91 0.74 -2.79 0.86
N PRO A 92 1.96 -3.31 0.64
CA PRO A 92 3.12 -2.46 0.33
C PRO A 92 2.90 -1.70 -0.98
N LEU A 93 3.21 -0.40 -0.98
CA LEU A 93 3.10 0.45 -2.17
C LEU A 93 3.98 -0.06 -3.32
N THR A 94 5.18 -0.55 -2.97
CA THR A 94 6.11 -1.13 -3.95
C THR A 94 5.49 -2.31 -4.71
N LEU A 95 4.80 -3.21 -3.99
CA LEU A 95 4.10 -4.35 -4.62
C LEU A 95 2.97 -3.86 -5.54
N MET A 96 2.15 -2.93 -5.08
CA MET A 96 1.03 -2.43 -5.89
C MET A 96 1.54 -1.64 -7.10
N SER A 97 2.62 -0.87 -6.95
CA SER A 97 3.26 -0.17 -8.07
C SER A 97 3.76 -1.14 -9.14
N TYR A 98 4.34 -2.26 -8.74
CA TYR A 98 4.76 -3.31 -9.65
C TYR A 98 3.56 -3.90 -10.42
N LEU A 99 2.50 -4.30 -9.71
CA LEU A 99 1.31 -4.89 -10.32
C LEU A 99 0.59 -3.92 -11.26
N VAL A 100 0.45 -2.66 -10.86
CA VAL A 100 -0.14 -1.60 -11.70
C VAL A 100 0.68 -1.37 -12.97
N THR A 101 2.01 -1.41 -12.86
CA THR A 101 2.90 -1.25 -14.02
C THR A 101 2.79 -2.42 -15.00
N LEU A 102 2.63 -3.65 -14.49
CA LEU A 102 2.44 -4.83 -15.33
C LEU A 102 1.09 -4.83 -16.06
N GLY A 103 0.03 -4.39 -15.35
CA GLY A 103 -1.34 -4.49 -15.84
C GLY A 103 -1.85 -3.28 -16.62
N SER A 104 -1.12 -2.15 -16.63
CA SER A 104 -1.60 -0.90 -17.23
C SER A 104 -0.48 -0.02 -17.78
N ARG A 105 -0.85 0.89 -18.67
CA ARG A 105 0.03 1.93 -19.22
C ARG A 105 -0.22 3.27 -18.54
N LYS A 106 0.69 4.21 -18.70
CA LYS A 106 0.47 5.61 -18.29
C LYS A 106 -0.80 6.16 -18.95
N GLY A 107 -1.67 6.77 -18.15
CA GLY A 107 -2.93 7.32 -18.58
C GLY A 107 -4.11 6.34 -18.59
N ASP A 108 -3.87 5.04 -18.48
CA ASP A 108 -4.92 4.02 -18.40
C ASP A 108 -5.74 4.15 -17.11
N MET A 109 -6.94 3.56 -17.12
CA MET A 109 -7.84 3.46 -15.98
C MET A 109 -7.67 2.12 -15.27
N VAL A 110 -7.39 2.16 -13.98
CA VAL A 110 -7.28 1.00 -13.10
C VAL A 110 -8.50 0.94 -12.19
N LEU A 111 -9.18 -0.18 -12.13
CA LEU A 111 -10.30 -0.43 -11.23
C LEU A 111 -9.85 -1.32 -10.06
N ASP A 112 -10.09 -0.87 -8.85
CA ASP A 112 -9.95 -1.68 -7.63
C ASP A 112 -11.28 -1.67 -6.84
N PRO A 113 -12.08 -2.74 -6.96
CA PRO A 113 -13.38 -2.82 -6.29
C PRO A 113 -13.28 -3.11 -4.77
N PHE A 114 -12.07 -3.32 -4.24
CA PHE A 114 -11.79 -3.60 -2.83
C PHE A 114 -10.56 -2.83 -2.37
N MET A 115 -10.55 -1.50 -2.57
CA MET A 115 -9.36 -0.68 -2.42
C MET A 115 -8.81 -0.59 -0.99
N GLY A 116 -9.62 -0.90 0.02
CA GLY A 116 -9.25 -0.82 1.42
C GLY A 116 -8.66 0.54 1.78
N SER A 117 -7.44 0.54 2.30
CA SER A 117 -6.72 1.78 2.66
C SER A 117 -6.10 2.54 1.47
N GLY A 118 -6.47 2.23 0.23
CA GLY A 118 -6.13 3.02 -0.96
C GLY A 118 -4.71 2.83 -1.51
N THR A 119 -4.06 1.68 -1.29
CA THR A 119 -2.69 1.47 -1.82
C THR A 119 -2.67 1.40 -3.35
N THR A 120 -3.69 0.82 -3.99
CA THR A 120 -3.84 0.83 -5.46
C THR A 120 -4.00 2.25 -6.01
N PRO A 121 -4.93 3.09 -5.50
CA PRO A 121 -4.99 4.50 -5.85
C PRO A 121 -3.66 5.25 -5.72
N LEU A 122 -2.94 5.06 -4.60
CA LEU A 122 -1.62 5.67 -4.40
C LEU A 122 -0.61 5.26 -5.48
N ALA A 123 -0.58 3.97 -5.82
CA ALA A 123 0.28 3.47 -6.89
C ALA A 123 -0.10 4.09 -8.25
N CYS A 124 -1.39 4.19 -8.54
CA CYS A 124 -1.90 4.79 -9.76
C CYS A 124 -1.49 6.26 -9.90
N VAL A 125 -1.68 7.07 -8.85
CA VAL A 125 -1.28 8.48 -8.86
C VAL A 125 0.23 8.62 -9.06
N SER A 126 1.04 7.84 -8.32
CA SER A 126 2.50 7.87 -8.44
C SER A 126 2.99 7.50 -9.83
N LEU A 127 2.25 6.66 -10.54
CA LEU A 127 2.61 6.13 -11.86
C LEU A 127 1.87 6.82 -13.01
N GLU A 128 1.16 7.89 -12.74
CA GLU A 128 0.36 8.64 -13.72
C GLU A 128 -0.73 7.79 -14.42
N ARG A 129 -1.40 6.93 -13.67
CA ARG A 129 -2.60 6.20 -14.08
C ARG A 129 -3.82 6.87 -13.45
N LYS A 130 -4.97 6.72 -14.12
CA LYS A 130 -6.27 7.03 -13.54
C LYS A 130 -6.73 5.84 -12.70
N TYR A 131 -7.62 6.07 -11.75
CA TYR A 131 -8.16 4.99 -10.93
C TYR A 131 -9.63 5.18 -10.60
N ILE A 132 -10.30 4.06 -10.36
CA ILE A 132 -11.59 3.98 -9.68
C ILE A 132 -11.39 3.01 -8.53
N GLY A 133 -11.49 3.51 -7.30
CA GLY A 133 -11.40 2.71 -6.08
C GLY A 133 -12.77 2.64 -5.41
N ILE A 134 -13.17 1.44 -4.99
CA ILE A 134 -14.45 1.19 -4.30
C ILE A 134 -14.13 0.48 -2.99
N ASP A 135 -14.83 0.85 -1.93
CA ASP A 135 -14.86 0.13 -0.67
C ASP A 135 -16.23 0.31 -0.02
N ASN A 136 -16.69 -0.69 0.72
CA ASN A 136 -17.98 -0.66 1.40
C ASN A 136 -17.87 -0.07 2.81
N GLU A 137 -16.66 0.07 3.35
CA GLU A 137 -16.40 0.61 4.68
C GLU A 137 -16.02 2.09 4.60
N GLN A 138 -16.86 2.94 5.21
CA GLN A 138 -16.64 4.39 5.22
C GLN A 138 -15.28 4.78 5.80
N ASP A 139 -14.87 4.15 6.88
CA ASP A 139 -13.60 4.44 7.55
C ASP A 139 -12.40 4.14 6.63
N TYR A 140 -12.48 3.06 5.86
CA TYR A 140 -11.42 2.72 4.89
C TYR A 140 -11.40 3.69 3.72
N TYR A 141 -12.57 4.11 3.24
CA TYR A 141 -12.65 5.14 2.22
C TYR A 141 -12.01 6.46 2.68
N GLU A 142 -12.28 6.91 3.91
CA GLU A 142 -11.70 8.14 4.45
C GLU A 142 -10.18 8.04 4.60
N ILE A 143 -9.68 6.91 5.07
CA ILE A 143 -8.24 6.60 5.11
C ILE A 143 -7.64 6.65 3.71
N ALA A 144 -8.24 5.97 2.75
CA ALA A 144 -7.76 5.95 1.37
C ALA A 144 -7.72 7.35 0.77
N LYS A 145 -8.79 8.12 0.95
CA LYS A 145 -8.90 9.50 0.48
C LYS A 145 -7.80 10.39 1.07
N ALA A 146 -7.61 10.37 2.39
CA ALA A 146 -6.61 11.20 3.04
C ALA A 146 -5.18 10.89 2.55
N ARG A 147 -4.86 9.62 2.38
CA ARG A 147 -3.57 9.18 1.84
C ARG A 147 -3.34 9.65 0.41
N VAL A 148 -4.36 9.56 -0.43
CA VAL A 148 -4.27 10.00 -1.83
C VAL A 148 -4.21 11.52 -1.91
N ASP A 149 -5.04 12.25 -1.15
CA ASP A 149 -5.05 13.71 -1.14
C ASP A 149 -3.68 14.29 -0.76
N LYS A 150 -2.98 13.68 0.21
CA LYS A 150 -1.61 14.09 0.57
C LYS A 150 -0.65 13.97 -0.61
N LEU A 151 -0.75 12.89 -1.38
CA LEU A 151 0.12 12.66 -2.54
C LEU A 151 -0.22 13.60 -3.70
N GLU A 152 -1.50 13.87 -3.92
CA GLU A 152 -1.98 14.72 -5.01
C GLU A 152 -1.78 16.22 -4.75
N ALA A 153 -1.76 16.65 -3.50
CA ALA A 153 -1.67 18.07 -3.14
C ALA A 153 -0.48 18.80 -3.79
N PRO A 154 0.76 18.28 -3.74
CA PRO A 154 1.89 18.89 -4.43
C PRO A 154 1.69 18.90 -5.95
N ILE A 155 1.17 17.83 -6.52
CA ILE A 155 0.94 17.71 -7.98
C ILE A 155 -0.08 18.74 -8.46
N LYS A 156 -1.18 18.90 -7.72
CA LYS A 156 -2.21 19.92 -8.01
C LYS A 156 -1.67 21.35 -7.86
N ALA A 157 -0.81 21.59 -6.87
CA ALA A 157 -0.18 22.89 -6.68
C ALA A 157 0.71 23.27 -7.87
N TRP A 158 1.54 22.33 -8.36
CA TRP A 158 2.40 22.57 -9.53
C TRP A 158 1.63 22.85 -10.83
N LYS A 159 0.51 22.13 -11.05
CA LYS A 159 -0.33 22.32 -12.24
C LYS A 159 -1.01 23.71 -12.34
N LYS A 160 -1.03 24.48 -11.26
CA LYS A 160 -1.54 25.87 -11.28
C LYS A 160 -0.53 26.87 -11.84
N PHE A 161 0.73 26.48 -12.01
CA PHE A 161 1.81 27.34 -12.49
C PHE A 161 2.24 27.03 -13.93
N ILE A 162 1.60 26.06 -14.57
CA ILE A 162 1.76 25.69 -15.98
C ILE A 162 0.50 26.00 -16.75
#